data_89648f2ac7c556bf24770cc3fab0a0db
#
_entry.id   89648f2ac7c556bf24770cc3fab0a0db
#
_cell.length_a   1.000
_cell.length_b   1.000
_cell.length_c   1.000
_cell.angle_alpha   90.00
_cell.angle_beta   90.00
_cell.angle_gamma   90.00
#
_symmetry.space_group_name_H-M   'P 1'
#
loop_
_entity.id
_entity.type
_entity.pdbx_description
1 polymer ?
#
loop_
_entity_poly.entity_id
_entity_poly.type
_entity_poly.pdbx_seq_one_letter_code
_entity_poly.pdbx_strand_id
1 'polypeptide(L)'
;MPELCLGCMKETNGEDICPNCGFDKNTQQKAPFLPLGERLRDRYIVGKIIANCTDSATYIGYDDTTDTVVNVCEFLPAGLCTRSSEDNSLVPNPGSETVYHNYLDEFRTIYTKVKKFSELSATTNILDIFDENGTVYAIEEVDDVIPFEEYIERSGDTMEWDAARPLFMPLLSALSQMNQDGLYHLGVAPDNLVVTSSGKIRLINFAINEVRQKGHKVADVLYSGCSAPEQYDKNGVVDEQTEIYGFTATLFYALSGKLPADAVKRKEDGRLLISTNVVKKLPPHVVSALANGLQVDKAQRIPDFETMRAQLSAAPTVKAIQEEIARPAVVPEIEEESEEKKGISNFAWGLIAAVIALVVFSAVGFYWVSTNPFDGLFTPNTEQTDPTSTTDATENVADDFTYPRDSEFFRVPNFVGMKLEDAQTLAEESDGEYKIVKTVDDAFSDDVAEGFICSQSPEGRTTINRGQNGVTIAVTVSKGSQTRVLPEIDNMTYEQALQALSSEHLLTTVVMEFDDDVAENSVIGYQDHKAGDKVDYGSEVTIVVSLGAKPESSSSDTSSFTASEAISFIDDDSSSSSE
;
A
#
# COMPACT_ATOMS: atom_id res chain seq x y z
N MET A 1 -26.73 -32.80 -17.91
CA MET A 1 -25.81 -32.30 -16.89
C MET A 1 -26.63 -31.44 -15.95
N PRO A 2 -26.36 -31.42 -14.64
CA PRO A 2 -26.98 -30.48 -13.76
C PRO A 2 -26.64 -29.04 -14.21
N GLU A 3 -27.54 -28.11 -13.99
CA GLU A 3 -27.31 -26.69 -14.30
C GLU A 3 -26.34 -26.13 -13.27
N LEU A 4 -25.16 -25.65 -13.73
CA LEU A 4 -24.13 -25.06 -12.85
C LEU A 4 -24.35 -23.56 -12.67
N CYS A 5 -24.12 -23.07 -11.47
CA CYS A 5 -24.02 -21.64 -11.22
C CYS A 5 -22.71 -21.09 -11.79
N LEU A 6 -22.76 -20.21 -12.78
CA LEU A 6 -21.57 -19.58 -13.36
C LEU A 6 -20.84 -18.61 -12.41
N GLY A 7 -21.40 -18.37 -11.21
CA GLY A 7 -20.74 -17.60 -10.17
C GLY A 7 -19.89 -18.39 -9.19
N CYS A 8 -20.17 -19.68 -8.96
CA CYS A 8 -19.45 -20.52 -7.99
C CYS A 8 -19.29 -21.99 -8.41
N MET A 9 -19.71 -22.36 -9.62
CA MET A 9 -19.63 -23.70 -10.22
C MET A 9 -20.30 -24.81 -9.40
N LYS A 10 -21.17 -24.48 -8.44
CA LYS A 10 -22.01 -25.45 -7.74
C LYS A 10 -23.32 -25.69 -8.50
N GLU A 11 -23.86 -26.91 -8.37
CA GLU A 11 -25.15 -27.25 -8.95
C GLU A 11 -26.26 -26.32 -8.45
N THR A 12 -27.14 -25.91 -9.35
CA THR A 12 -28.35 -25.14 -9.06
C THR A 12 -29.61 -25.94 -9.45
N ASN A 13 -30.73 -25.62 -8.82
CA ASN A 13 -32.03 -26.18 -9.12
C ASN A 13 -32.80 -25.35 -10.18
N GLY A 14 -32.10 -24.50 -10.96
CA GLY A 14 -32.70 -23.62 -11.95
C GLY A 14 -33.21 -22.28 -11.39
N GLU A 15 -32.83 -21.92 -10.18
CA GLU A 15 -33.17 -20.65 -9.56
C GLU A 15 -32.43 -19.49 -10.26
N ASP A 16 -33.07 -18.31 -10.33
CA ASP A 16 -32.49 -17.12 -10.97
C ASP A 16 -31.30 -16.57 -10.18
N ILE A 17 -31.36 -16.67 -8.85
CA ILE A 17 -30.28 -16.26 -7.95
C ILE A 17 -29.74 -17.50 -7.24
N CYS A 18 -28.44 -17.71 -7.35
CA CYS A 18 -27.79 -18.86 -6.73
C CYS A 18 -27.88 -18.82 -5.21
N PRO A 19 -28.44 -19.85 -4.54
CA PRO A 19 -28.57 -19.87 -3.08
C PRO A 19 -27.22 -19.99 -2.36
N ASN A 20 -26.16 -20.43 -3.06
CA ASN A 20 -24.83 -20.59 -2.46
C ASN A 20 -23.99 -19.31 -2.46
N CYS A 21 -24.05 -18.50 -3.55
CA CYS A 21 -23.17 -17.34 -3.73
C CYS A 21 -23.89 -16.06 -4.12
N GLY A 22 -25.24 -16.07 -4.26
CA GLY A 22 -26.00 -14.89 -4.63
C GLY A 22 -25.86 -14.44 -6.09
N PHE A 23 -25.21 -15.23 -6.95
CA PHE A 23 -24.99 -14.87 -8.36
C PHE A 23 -26.32 -14.93 -9.12
N ASP A 24 -26.66 -13.85 -9.85
CA ASP A 24 -27.81 -13.80 -10.75
C ASP A 24 -27.43 -14.39 -12.11
N LYS A 25 -28.13 -15.44 -12.55
CA LYS A 25 -27.88 -16.11 -13.85
C LYS A 25 -28.05 -15.21 -15.08
N ASN A 26 -28.78 -14.08 -14.93
CA ASN A 26 -28.99 -13.10 -15.99
C ASN A 26 -27.83 -12.08 -16.10
N THR A 27 -26.84 -12.20 -15.23
CA THR A 27 -25.64 -11.34 -15.28
C THR A 27 -24.92 -11.50 -16.61
N GLN A 28 -24.55 -10.38 -17.23
CA GLN A 28 -23.75 -10.38 -18.45
C GLN A 28 -22.31 -9.95 -18.13
N GLN A 29 -21.36 -10.77 -18.56
CA GLN A 29 -19.93 -10.41 -18.50
C GLN A 29 -19.56 -9.65 -19.76
N LYS A 30 -19.03 -8.43 -19.60
CA LYS A 30 -18.74 -7.53 -20.72
C LYS A 30 -17.33 -7.74 -21.25
N ALA A 31 -17.12 -7.49 -22.56
CA ALA A 31 -15.79 -7.40 -23.14
C ALA A 31 -14.90 -6.43 -22.32
N PRO A 32 -13.59 -6.70 -22.19
CA PRO A 32 -12.82 -7.70 -22.96
C PRO A 32 -12.85 -9.13 -22.40
N PHE A 33 -13.62 -9.40 -21.34
CA PHE A 33 -13.67 -10.71 -20.70
C PHE A 33 -14.47 -11.71 -21.53
N LEU A 34 -14.17 -13.02 -21.34
CA LEU A 34 -14.91 -14.10 -21.97
C LEU A 34 -16.38 -14.08 -21.55
N PRO A 35 -17.32 -14.43 -22.42
CA PRO A 35 -18.72 -14.62 -22.04
C PRO A 35 -18.89 -15.70 -20.98
N LEU A 36 -19.91 -15.53 -20.13
CA LEU A 36 -20.30 -16.57 -19.18
C LEU A 36 -20.78 -17.82 -19.91
N GLY A 37 -20.31 -18.98 -19.48
CA GLY A 37 -20.67 -20.26 -20.05
C GLY A 37 -19.88 -20.65 -21.32
N GLU A 38 -18.89 -19.82 -21.74
CA GLU A 38 -17.96 -20.17 -22.80
C GLU A 38 -17.29 -21.49 -22.51
N ARG A 39 -17.06 -22.30 -23.54
CA ARG A 39 -16.42 -23.61 -23.40
C ARG A 39 -15.07 -23.61 -24.12
N LEU A 40 -14.03 -23.81 -23.34
CA LEU A 40 -12.67 -23.93 -23.84
C LEU A 40 -12.33 -25.43 -24.03
N ARG A 41 -11.76 -25.78 -25.17
CA ARG A 41 -11.42 -27.17 -25.53
C ARG A 41 -12.57 -28.16 -25.36
N ASP A 42 -13.83 -27.73 -25.49
CA ASP A 42 -15.02 -28.52 -25.18
C ASP A 42 -15.01 -29.18 -23.78
N ARG A 43 -14.15 -28.75 -22.90
CA ARG A 43 -13.89 -29.33 -21.58
C ARG A 43 -14.14 -28.34 -20.44
N TYR A 44 -13.60 -27.13 -20.52
CA TYR A 44 -13.65 -26.17 -19.43
C TYR A 44 -14.78 -25.17 -19.63
N ILE A 45 -15.71 -25.11 -18.68
CA ILE A 45 -16.80 -24.12 -18.68
C ILE A 45 -16.32 -22.88 -17.94
N VAL A 46 -16.37 -21.70 -18.59
CA VAL A 46 -15.96 -20.43 -18.02
C VAL A 46 -17.11 -19.77 -17.27
N GLY A 47 -16.87 -19.39 -16.04
CA GLY A 47 -17.79 -18.62 -15.21
C GLY A 47 -17.42 -17.15 -15.07
N LYS A 48 -17.82 -16.54 -13.96
CA LYS A 48 -17.52 -15.13 -13.69
C LYS A 48 -16.03 -14.89 -13.55
N ILE A 49 -15.61 -13.69 -13.94
CA ILE A 49 -14.27 -13.18 -13.62
C ILE A 49 -14.13 -13.03 -12.09
N ILE A 50 -13.00 -13.50 -11.56
CA ILE A 50 -12.67 -13.44 -10.13
C ILE A 50 -11.44 -12.57 -9.84
N ALA A 51 -10.54 -12.42 -10.83
CA ALA A 51 -9.40 -11.52 -10.74
C ALA A 51 -9.07 -10.93 -12.12
N ASN A 52 -8.55 -9.71 -12.14
CA ASN A 52 -8.10 -9.03 -13.34
C ASN A 52 -6.79 -8.30 -13.05
N CYS A 53 -5.73 -8.73 -13.72
CA CYS A 53 -4.42 -8.08 -13.74
C CYS A 53 -4.22 -7.32 -15.04
N THR A 54 -3.10 -6.63 -15.20
CA THR A 54 -2.82 -5.85 -16.41
C THR A 54 -2.44 -6.70 -17.61
N ASP A 55 -2.00 -7.94 -17.39
CA ASP A 55 -1.63 -8.93 -18.41
C ASP A 55 -2.58 -10.13 -18.49
N SER A 56 -3.48 -10.31 -17.52
CA SER A 56 -4.27 -11.53 -17.42
C SER A 56 -5.63 -11.30 -16.76
N ALA A 57 -6.57 -12.20 -17.04
CA ALA A 57 -7.86 -12.31 -16.39
C ALA A 57 -8.07 -13.73 -15.87
N THR A 58 -8.53 -13.88 -14.63
CA THR A 58 -8.82 -15.17 -14.02
C THR A 58 -10.33 -15.33 -13.82
N TYR A 59 -10.86 -16.42 -14.30
CA TYR A 59 -12.26 -16.79 -14.17
C TYR A 59 -12.40 -18.01 -13.28
N ILE A 60 -13.48 -18.08 -12.51
CA ILE A 60 -13.89 -19.37 -11.98
C ILE A 60 -14.33 -20.27 -13.13
N GLY A 61 -13.94 -21.53 -13.12
CA GLY A 61 -14.27 -22.47 -14.18
C GLY A 61 -14.65 -23.84 -13.64
N TYR A 62 -15.11 -24.70 -14.53
CA TYR A 62 -15.45 -26.07 -14.21
C TYR A 62 -14.88 -27.02 -15.27
N ASP A 63 -14.21 -28.06 -14.83
CA ASP A 63 -13.66 -29.10 -15.66
C ASP A 63 -14.66 -30.26 -15.77
N ASP A 64 -15.34 -30.37 -16.92
CA ASP A 64 -16.32 -31.42 -17.21
C ASP A 64 -15.75 -32.86 -17.19
N THR A 65 -14.43 -32.98 -17.31
CA THR A 65 -13.78 -34.30 -17.35
C THR A 65 -13.49 -34.86 -15.98
N THR A 66 -13.08 -33.99 -15.06
CA THR A 66 -12.72 -34.37 -13.69
C THR A 66 -13.82 -34.06 -12.68
N ASP A 67 -14.86 -33.35 -13.09
CA ASP A 67 -15.99 -32.93 -12.25
C ASP A 67 -15.54 -32.03 -11.10
N THR A 68 -14.61 -31.09 -11.41
CA THR A 68 -13.98 -30.22 -10.41
C THR A 68 -14.04 -28.75 -10.80
N VAL A 69 -14.09 -27.88 -9.77
CA VAL A 69 -13.93 -26.43 -9.95
C VAL A 69 -12.45 -26.14 -10.20
N VAL A 70 -12.19 -25.23 -11.15
CA VAL A 70 -10.84 -24.80 -11.53
C VAL A 70 -10.80 -23.28 -11.67
N ASN A 71 -9.62 -22.67 -11.63
CA ASN A 71 -9.41 -21.32 -12.11
C ASN A 71 -8.91 -21.37 -13.56
N VAL A 72 -9.48 -20.52 -14.41
CA VAL A 72 -9.08 -20.32 -15.80
C VAL A 72 -8.37 -19.00 -15.90
N CYS A 73 -7.05 -19.00 -15.99
CA CYS A 73 -6.22 -17.82 -16.18
C CYS A 73 -5.97 -17.61 -17.67
N GLU A 74 -6.45 -16.50 -18.21
CA GLU A 74 -6.32 -16.10 -19.61
C GLU A 74 -5.26 -15.00 -19.74
N PHE A 75 -4.32 -15.13 -20.67
CA PHE A 75 -3.47 -14.00 -21.06
C PHE A 75 -4.30 -12.94 -21.78
N LEU A 76 -4.48 -11.78 -21.14
CA LEU A 76 -5.33 -10.68 -21.62
C LEU A 76 -4.65 -9.32 -21.35
N PRO A 77 -3.57 -8.98 -22.08
CA PRO A 77 -2.81 -7.77 -21.81
C PRO A 77 -3.60 -6.51 -22.18
N ALA A 78 -3.90 -5.71 -21.17
CA ALA A 78 -4.69 -4.49 -21.33
C ALA A 78 -4.03 -3.52 -22.32
N GLY A 79 -4.81 -3.03 -23.29
CA GLY A 79 -4.36 -2.06 -24.28
C GLY A 79 -3.54 -2.63 -25.45
N LEU A 80 -3.15 -3.94 -25.43
CA LEU A 80 -2.40 -4.57 -26.51
C LEU A 80 -3.27 -5.40 -27.45
N CYS A 81 -4.46 -5.78 -27.03
CA CYS A 81 -5.39 -6.60 -27.81
C CYS A 81 -6.84 -6.15 -27.61
N THR A 82 -7.71 -6.63 -28.50
CA THR A 82 -9.16 -6.46 -28.45
C THR A 82 -9.83 -7.79 -28.68
N ARG A 83 -10.89 -8.11 -27.95
CA ARG A 83 -11.70 -9.32 -28.15
C ARG A 83 -12.66 -9.14 -29.31
N SER A 84 -12.61 -10.05 -30.26
CA SER A 84 -13.56 -10.16 -31.37
C SER A 84 -14.96 -10.54 -30.84
N SER A 85 -15.98 -9.85 -31.33
CA SER A 85 -17.37 -10.18 -30.99
C SER A 85 -17.95 -11.33 -31.82
N GLU A 86 -17.21 -11.84 -32.82
CA GLU A 86 -17.68 -12.91 -33.72
C GLU A 86 -17.35 -14.29 -33.16
N ASP A 87 -16.15 -14.45 -32.62
CA ASP A 87 -15.61 -15.75 -32.22
C ASP A 87 -14.88 -15.75 -30.87
N ASN A 88 -15.00 -14.67 -30.10
CA ASN A 88 -14.33 -14.45 -28.81
C ASN A 88 -12.78 -14.50 -28.86
N SER A 89 -12.17 -14.47 -30.06
CA SER A 89 -10.72 -14.46 -30.21
C SER A 89 -10.12 -13.12 -29.78
N LEU A 90 -8.88 -13.13 -29.27
CA LEU A 90 -8.09 -11.94 -29.03
C LEU A 90 -7.28 -11.57 -30.27
N VAL A 91 -7.46 -10.33 -30.72
CA VAL A 91 -6.75 -9.79 -31.88
C VAL A 91 -5.82 -8.68 -31.40
N PRO A 92 -4.51 -8.76 -31.66
CA PRO A 92 -3.58 -7.70 -31.31
C PRO A 92 -4.00 -6.35 -31.93
N ASN A 93 -3.87 -5.27 -31.18
CA ASN A 93 -4.14 -3.93 -31.69
C ASN A 93 -3.10 -3.54 -32.76
N PRO A 94 -3.47 -2.74 -33.79
CA PRO A 94 -2.55 -2.32 -34.83
C PRO A 94 -1.27 -1.69 -34.27
N GLY A 95 -0.12 -2.25 -34.65
CA GLY A 95 1.21 -1.82 -34.16
C GLY A 95 1.63 -2.44 -32.81
N SER A 96 0.83 -3.34 -32.23
CA SER A 96 1.15 -4.07 -31.01
C SER A 96 1.45 -5.55 -31.23
N GLU A 97 1.38 -6.04 -32.48
CA GLU A 97 1.42 -7.46 -32.83
C GLU A 97 2.69 -8.16 -32.30
N THR A 98 3.85 -7.57 -32.54
CA THR A 98 5.13 -8.14 -32.07
C THR A 98 5.22 -8.19 -30.56
N VAL A 99 4.79 -7.13 -29.87
CA VAL A 99 4.82 -7.06 -28.39
C VAL A 99 3.85 -8.05 -27.79
N TYR A 100 2.64 -8.13 -28.37
CA TYR A 100 1.62 -9.09 -27.93
C TYR A 100 2.15 -10.53 -28.00
N HIS A 101 2.71 -10.94 -29.13
CA HIS A 101 3.22 -12.29 -29.28
C HIS A 101 4.44 -12.58 -28.38
N ASN A 102 5.34 -11.62 -28.16
CA ASN A 102 6.44 -11.80 -27.23
C ASN A 102 5.94 -12.03 -25.80
N TYR A 103 4.98 -11.23 -25.35
CA TYR A 103 4.40 -11.36 -24.01
C TYR A 103 3.53 -12.63 -23.88
N LEU A 104 2.84 -13.04 -24.95
CA LEU A 104 2.12 -14.31 -25.02
C LEU A 104 3.06 -15.51 -24.81
N ASP A 105 4.21 -15.50 -25.49
CA ASP A 105 5.22 -16.55 -25.39
C ASP A 105 5.89 -16.55 -24.00
N GLU A 106 6.10 -15.39 -23.42
CA GLU A 106 6.58 -15.26 -22.04
C GLU A 106 5.59 -15.81 -21.04
N PHE A 107 4.30 -15.41 -21.11
CA PHE A 107 3.24 -15.94 -20.26
C PHE A 107 3.17 -17.48 -20.34
N ARG A 108 3.17 -18.04 -21.55
CA ARG A 108 3.21 -19.50 -21.76
C ARG A 108 4.44 -20.13 -21.10
N THR A 109 5.59 -19.49 -21.22
CA THR A 109 6.85 -19.96 -20.64
C THR A 109 6.79 -19.95 -19.11
N ILE A 110 6.28 -18.89 -18.51
CA ILE A 110 6.10 -18.75 -17.06
C ILE A 110 5.22 -19.88 -16.54
N TYR A 111 4.00 -20.04 -17.08
CA TYR A 111 3.08 -21.06 -16.60
C TYR A 111 3.58 -22.49 -16.88
N THR A 112 4.32 -22.70 -17.96
CA THR A 112 4.99 -23.99 -18.23
C THR A 112 6.06 -24.30 -17.18
N LYS A 113 6.81 -23.28 -16.73
CA LYS A 113 7.79 -23.44 -15.63
C LYS A 113 7.08 -23.65 -14.29
N VAL A 114 6.05 -22.85 -13.98
CA VAL A 114 5.25 -23.03 -12.74
C VAL A 114 4.71 -24.45 -12.64
N LYS A 115 4.21 -25.01 -13.76
CA LYS A 115 3.71 -26.39 -13.80
C LYS A 115 4.76 -27.44 -13.38
N LYS A 116 6.05 -27.21 -13.63
CA LYS A 116 7.12 -28.12 -13.18
C LYS A 116 7.29 -28.12 -11.66
N PHE A 117 6.90 -27.02 -11.00
CA PHE A 117 6.99 -26.84 -9.57
C PHE A 117 5.69 -27.17 -8.82
N SER A 118 4.70 -27.78 -9.47
CA SER A 118 3.40 -28.12 -8.88
C SER A 118 3.50 -29.02 -7.64
N GLU A 119 4.58 -29.77 -7.48
CA GLU A 119 4.83 -30.59 -6.28
C GLU A 119 5.30 -29.75 -5.07
N LEU A 120 5.74 -28.51 -5.30
CA LEU A 120 6.12 -27.62 -4.21
C LEU A 120 4.87 -27.04 -3.56
N SER A 121 4.72 -27.25 -2.25
CA SER A 121 3.52 -26.81 -1.53
C SER A 121 3.32 -25.28 -1.51
N ALA A 122 4.35 -24.52 -1.89
CA ALA A 122 4.34 -23.05 -1.86
C ALA A 122 4.02 -22.41 -3.23
N THR A 123 3.65 -23.18 -4.25
CA THR A 123 3.25 -22.67 -5.57
C THR A 123 1.86 -23.15 -5.93
N THR A 124 1.17 -22.40 -6.83
CA THR A 124 -0.10 -22.84 -7.42
C THR A 124 0.11 -24.11 -8.28
N ASN A 125 -0.86 -25.00 -8.30
CA ASN A 125 -0.80 -26.19 -9.13
C ASN A 125 -1.46 -25.93 -10.49
N ILE A 126 -0.69 -26.08 -11.58
CA ILE A 126 -1.15 -25.89 -12.95
C ILE A 126 -1.55 -27.24 -13.55
N LEU A 127 -2.84 -27.41 -13.79
CA LEU A 127 -3.43 -28.64 -14.33
C LEU A 127 -3.22 -28.76 -15.85
N ASP A 128 -3.47 -27.67 -16.60
CA ASP A 128 -3.35 -27.64 -18.06
C ASP A 128 -2.87 -26.28 -18.57
N ILE A 129 -2.27 -26.24 -19.76
CA ILE A 129 -1.89 -25.03 -20.49
C ILE A 129 -2.16 -25.28 -21.98
N PHE A 130 -2.86 -24.33 -22.63
CA PHE A 130 -3.19 -24.50 -24.05
C PHE A 130 -3.45 -23.15 -24.74
N ASP A 131 -3.35 -23.22 -26.08
CA ASP A 131 -3.66 -22.11 -26.97
C ASP A 131 -5.08 -22.27 -27.50
N GLU A 132 -5.89 -21.23 -27.41
CA GLU A 132 -7.22 -21.10 -28.00
C GLU A 132 -7.59 -19.62 -28.10
N ASN A 133 -8.52 -19.23 -28.94
CA ASN A 133 -9.01 -17.86 -29.09
C ASN A 133 -7.91 -16.81 -29.31
N GLY A 134 -6.79 -17.17 -29.95
CA GLY A 134 -5.67 -16.28 -30.21
C GLY A 134 -4.85 -15.89 -28.96
N THR A 135 -5.04 -16.60 -27.85
CA THR A 135 -4.35 -16.40 -26.58
C THR A 135 -3.93 -17.73 -25.94
N VAL A 136 -3.38 -17.66 -24.72
CA VAL A 136 -2.99 -18.80 -23.89
C VAL A 136 -3.83 -18.82 -22.63
N TYR A 137 -4.27 -20.02 -22.28
CA TYR A 137 -4.96 -20.30 -21.03
C TYR A 137 -4.11 -21.21 -20.15
N ALA A 138 -4.07 -20.91 -18.86
CA ALA A 138 -3.56 -21.79 -17.82
C ALA A 138 -4.72 -22.18 -16.90
N ILE A 139 -4.84 -23.48 -16.63
CA ILE A 139 -5.86 -24.02 -15.72
C ILE A 139 -5.20 -24.32 -14.39
N GLU A 140 -5.69 -23.69 -13.34
CA GLU A 140 -5.16 -23.81 -11.99
C GLU A 140 -6.12 -24.61 -11.10
N GLU A 141 -5.55 -25.41 -10.22
CA GLU A 141 -6.31 -26.08 -9.18
C GLU A 141 -6.88 -25.07 -8.19
N VAL A 142 -8.14 -25.26 -7.81
CA VAL A 142 -8.78 -24.44 -6.76
C VAL A 142 -8.66 -25.15 -5.43
N ASP A 143 -8.02 -24.50 -4.49
CA ASP A 143 -7.94 -24.93 -3.10
C ASP A 143 -8.84 -24.07 -2.19
N ASP A 144 -9.17 -24.63 -1.04
CA ASP A 144 -9.76 -23.84 0.04
C ASP A 144 -8.65 -23.03 0.74
N VAL A 145 -8.59 -21.75 0.42
CA VAL A 145 -7.54 -20.84 0.84
C VAL A 145 -8.13 -19.55 1.42
N ILE A 146 -7.36 -18.90 2.27
CA ILE A 146 -7.64 -17.54 2.75
C ILE A 146 -6.51 -16.60 2.33
N PRO A 147 -6.79 -15.32 2.04
CA PRO A 147 -5.77 -14.31 1.80
C PRO A 147 -4.77 -14.25 2.96
N PHE A 148 -3.50 -14.01 2.64
CA PHE A 148 -2.45 -13.99 3.68
C PHE A 148 -2.66 -12.84 4.68
N GLU A 149 -3.12 -11.69 4.24
CA GLU A 149 -3.46 -10.57 5.13
C GLU A 149 -4.54 -10.97 6.14
N GLU A 150 -5.63 -11.59 5.67
CA GLU A 150 -6.70 -12.09 6.53
C GLU A 150 -6.19 -13.16 7.53
N TYR A 151 -5.22 -13.99 7.10
CA TYR A 151 -4.59 -14.95 8.00
C TYR A 151 -3.79 -14.25 9.10
N ILE A 152 -3.04 -13.19 8.79
CA ILE A 152 -2.30 -12.38 9.76
C ILE A 152 -3.25 -11.67 10.72
N GLU A 153 -4.31 -11.02 10.25
CA GLU A 153 -5.35 -10.40 11.08
C GLU A 153 -5.96 -11.39 12.07
N ARG A 154 -6.34 -12.58 11.60
CA ARG A 154 -6.87 -13.66 12.46
C ARG A 154 -5.85 -14.19 13.46
N SER A 155 -4.56 -14.01 13.19
CA SER A 155 -3.46 -14.43 14.07
C SER A 155 -3.10 -13.38 15.14
N GLY A 156 -3.77 -12.21 15.14
CA GLY A 156 -3.54 -11.11 16.08
C GLY A 156 -2.59 -10.05 15.54
N ASP A 157 -2.71 -9.74 14.23
CA ASP A 157 -1.99 -8.73 13.45
C ASP A 157 -0.48 -8.95 13.29
N THR A 158 0.14 -9.84 14.07
CA THR A 158 1.57 -10.18 13.97
C THR A 158 1.81 -11.64 14.29
N MET A 159 2.92 -12.18 13.79
CA MET A 159 3.36 -13.55 14.09
C MET A 159 4.66 -13.54 14.88
N GLU A 160 4.81 -14.48 15.82
CA GLU A 160 6.10 -14.81 16.41
C GLU A 160 6.95 -15.60 15.38
N TRP A 161 8.29 -15.48 15.46
CA TRP A 161 9.19 -16.14 14.50
C TRP A 161 8.96 -17.66 14.40
N ASP A 162 8.73 -18.32 15.53
CA ASP A 162 8.51 -19.77 15.57
C ASP A 162 7.24 -20.18 14.81
N ALA A 163 6.24 -19.31 14.71
CA ALA A 163 5.03 -19.51 13.92
C ALA A 163 5.24 -19.13 12.44
N ALA A 164 5.98 -18.06 12.15
CA ALA A 164 6.25 -17.61 10.80
C ALA A 164 7.23 -18.53 10.05
N ARG A 165 8.23 -19.08 10.75
CA ARG A 165 9.27 -19.92 10.16
C ARG A 165 8.75 -21.10 9.34
N PRO A 166 7.83 -21.97 9.85
CA PRO A 166 7.30 -23.09 9.07
C PRO A 166 6.49 -22.67 7.85
N LEU A 167 6.00 -21.43 7.79
CA LEU A 167 5.30 -20.88 6.63
C LEU A 167 6.29 -20.33 5.58
N PHE A 168 7.28 -19.55 6.02
CA PHE A 168 8.18 -18.84 5.11
C PHE A 168 9.34 -19.68 4.59
N MET A 169 9.83 -20.67 5.33
CA MET A 169 10.94 -21.51 4.87
C MET A 169 10.60 -22.38 3.65
N PRO A 170 9.40 -22.96 3.52
CA PRO A 170 8.97 -23.61 2.27
C PRO A 170 8.84 -22.63 1.10
N LEU A 171 8.31 -21.41 1.32
CA LEU A 171 8.23 -20.36 0.30
C LEU A 171 9.63 -19.97 -0.18
N LEU A 172 10.57 -19.72 0.73
CA LEU A 172 11.96 -19.43 0.40
C LEU A 172 12.60 -20.55 -0.43
N SER A 173 12.30 -21.81 -0.10
CA SER A 173 12.79 -22.95 -0.86
C SER A 173 12.23 -23.01 -2.27
N ALA A 174 10.94 -22.71 -2.43
CA ALA A 174 10.28 -22.67 -3.72
C ALA A 174 10.85 -21.53 -4.59
N LEU A 175 10.98 -20.31 -4.03
CA LEU A 175 11.59 -19.17 -4.72
C LEU A 175 13.02 -19.48 -5.17
N SER A 176 13.85 -20.07 -4.30
CA SER A 176 15.21 -20.47 -4.65
C SER A 176 15.25 -21.43 -5.84
N GLN A 177 14.39 -22.46 -5.85
CA GLN A 177 14.34 -23.43 -6.96
C GLN A 177 13.81 -22.80 -8.25
N MET A 178 12.78 -21.96 -8.18
CA MET A 178 12.25 -21.25 -9.34
C MET A 178 13.30 -20.31 -9.95
N ASN A 179 14.03 -19.56 -9.12
CA ASN A 179 15.07 -18.65 -9.59
C ASN A 179 16.24 -19.39 -10.27
N GLN A 180 16.63 -20.57 -9.78
CA GLN A 180 17.65 -21.45 -10.43
C GLN A 180 17.21 -21.90 -11.84
N ASP A 181 15.90 -22.08 -12.09
CA ASP A 181 15.34 -22.38 -13.43
C ASP A 181 15.06 -21.09 -14.25
N GLY A 182 15.46 -19.93 -13.74
CA GLY A 182 15.24 -18.61 -14.37
C GLY A 182 13.76 -18.22 -14.40
N LEU A 183 13.01 -18.60 -13.40
CA LEU A 183 11.61 -18.16 -13.16
C LEU A 183 11.61 -17.22 -11.98
N TYR A 184 11.23 -15.97 -12.22
CA TYR A 184 11.09 -14.93 -11.23
C TYR A 184 9.62 -14.55 -11.11
N HIS A 185 9.12 -14.38 -9.89
CA HIS A 185 7.76 -13.88 -9.64
C HIS A 185 7.71 -12.36 -9.60
N LEU A 186 8.73 -11.73 -9.04
CA LEU A 186 8.94 -10.27 -8.91
C LEU A 186 7.81 -9.50 -8.22
N GLY A 187 6.89 -10.20 -7.61
CA GLY A 187 5.73 -9.63 -6.92
C GLY A 187 5.44 -10.37 -5.61
N VAL A 188 6.48 -10.84 -4.90
CA VAL A 188 6.29 -11.45 -3.58
C VAL A 188 5.82 -10.36 -2.62
N ALA A 189 4.55 -10.40 -2.27
CA ALA A 189 3.84 -9.44 -1.42
C ALA A 189 2.66 -10.13 -0.74
N PRO A 190 2.12 -9.59 0.36
CA PRO A 190 0.94 -10.16 1.03
C PRO A 190 -0.23 -10.42 0.07
N ASP A 191 -0.47 -9.51 -0.87
CA ASP A 191 -1.52 -9.60 -1.91
C ASP A 191 -1.42 -10.85 -2.80
N ASN A 192 -0.23 -11.41 -2.96
CA ASN A 192 0.04 -12.55 -3.84
C ASN A 192 0.31 -13.84 -3.05
N LEU A 193 -0.04 -13.85 -1.78
CA LEU A 193 0.05 -15.01 -0.92
C LEU A 193 -1.31 -15.42 -0.39
N VAL A 194 -1.53 -16.71 -0.34
CA VAL A 194 -2.70 -17.32 0.31
C VAL A 194 -2.24 -18.40 1.28
N VAL A 195 -3.08 -18.70 2.25
CA VAL A 195 -2.83 -19.79 3.20
C VAL A 195 -3.86 -20.88 2.99
N THR A 196 -3.41 -22.10 2.75
CA THR A 196 -4.27 -23.28 2.54
C THR A 196 -4.87 -23.73 3.87
N SER A 197 -5.95 -24.52 3.80
CA SER A 197 -6.56 -25.18 4.97
C SER A 197 -5.58 -26.07 5.76
N SER A 198 -4.49 -26.52 5.12
CA SER A 198 -3.40 -27.27 5.78
C SER A 198 -2.34 -26.36 6.43
N GLY A 199 -2.55 -25.03 6.45
CA GLY A 199 -1.64 -24.06 7.07
C GLY A 199 -0.33 -23.85 6.29
N LYS A 200 -0.36 -23.93 4.96
CA LYS A 200 0.81 -23.67 4.10
C LYS A 200 0.61 -22.41 3.29
N ILE A 201 1.64 -21.58 3.17
CA ILE A 201 1.64 -20.47 2.23
C ILE A 201 1.73 -20.99 0.79
N ARG A 202 0.97 -20.34 -0.10
CA ARG A 202 1.03 -20.56 -1.54
C ARG A 202 1.15 -19.22 -2.25
N LEU A 203 2.10 -19.13 -3.18
CA LEU A 203 2.31 -17.99 -4.06
C LEU A 203 1.41 -18.10 -5.28
N ILE A 204 0.66 -17.04 -5.58
CA ILE A 204 -0.33 -16.93 -6.65
C ILE A 204 -0.03 -15.72 -7.53
N ASN A 205 -0.80 -15.50 -8.59
CA ASN A 205 -0.72 -14.33 -9.47
C ASN A 205 0.63 -14.18 -10.19
N PHE A 206 1.12 -15.27 -10.79
CA PHE A 206 2.24 -15.21 -11.72
C PHE A 206 1.89 -14.33 -12.92
N ALA A 207 2.80 -13.44 -13.30
CA ALA A 207 2.61 -12.47 -14.38
C ALA A 207 3.90 -12.33 -15.20
N ILE A 208 3.79 -11.77 -16.41
CA ILE A 208 4.98 -11.44 -17.19
C ILE A 208 5.85 -10.40 -16.44
N ASN A 209 7.16 -10.47 -16.63
CA ASN A 209 8.11 -9.63 -15.89
C ASN A 209 7.87 -8.13 -16.10
N GLU A 210 7.39 -7.73 -17.27
CA GLU A 210 7.09 -6.36 -17.64
C GLU A 210 5.98 -5.73 -16.78
N VAL A 211 5.06 -6.51 -16.25
CA VAL A 211 4.06 -6.05 -15.28
C VAL A 211 4.69 -5.71 -13.94
N ARG A 212 5.81 -6.32 -13.61
CA ARG A 212 6.52 -6.17 -12.33
C ARG A 212 7.63 -5.11 -12.37
N GLN A 213 7.70 -4.31 -13.46
CA GLN A 213 8.71 -3.26 -13.60
C GLN A 213 8.12 -2.06 -14.37
N LYS A 214 8.49 -0.83 -13.98
CA LYS A 214 8.04 0.39 -14.64
C LYS A 214 8.58 0.55 -16.06
N GLY A 215 7.78 1.19 -16.91
CA GLY A 215 8.20 1.71 -18.20
C GLY A 215 8.04 0.77 -19.39
N HIS A 216 7.31 -0.31 -19.26
CA HIS A 216 6.95 -1.24 -20.32
C HIS A 216 5.64 -0.88 -21.04
N LYS A 217 5.21 -1.70 -22.00
CA LYS A 217 4.00 -1.45 -22.81
C LYS A 217 2.71 -1.82 -22.11
N VAL A 218 2.77 -2.71 -21.12
CA VAL A 218 1.68 -2.99 -20.18
C VAL A 218 1.80 -2.08 -18.97
N ALA A 219 0.70 -1.81 -18.30
CA ALA A 219 0.74 -1.07 -17.05
C ALA A 219 1.42 -1.91 -15.95
N ASP A 220 2.32 -1.29 -15.21
CA ASP A 220 3.01 -1.94 -14.10
C ASP A 220 2.09 -2.13 -12.89
N VAL A 221 2.31 -3.23 -12.19
CA VAL A 221 1.70 -3.55 -10.89
C VAL A 221 2.82 -3.75 -9.88
N LEU A 222 3.11 -2.70 -9.11
CA LEU A 222 4.11 -2.70 -8.07
C LEU A 222 3.44 -2.63 -6.69
N TYR A 223 4.02 -3.35 -5.73
CA TYR A 223 3.51 -3.44 -4.36
C TYR A 223 4.31 -2.53 -3.45
N SER A 224 3.69 -1.47 -2.96
CA SER A 224 4.35 -0.51 -2.06
C SER A 224 4.95 -1.21 -0.85
N GLY A 225 6.21 -0.93 -0.54
CA GLY A 225 6.96 -1.59 0.52
C GLY A 225 7.58 -2.94 0.12
N CYS A 226 6.99 -3.70 -0.82
CA CYS A 226 7.48 -5.00 -1.27
C CYS A 226 8.25 -4.95 -2.58
N SER A 227 7.95 -4.03 -3.49
CA SER A 227 8.70 -3.89 -4.73
C SER A 227 10.04 -3.23 -4.48
N ALA A 228 11.10 -3.87 -4.99
CA ALA A 228 12.48 -3.40 -4.84
C ALA A 228 12.78 -2.13 -5.66
N PRO A 229 13.77 -1.31 -5.26
CA PRO A 229 14.08 -0.04 -5.92
C PRO A 229 14.34 -0.13 -7.43
N GLU A 230 14.93 -1.24 -7.91
CA GLU A 230 15.23 -1.49 -9.32
C GLU A 230 13.97 -1.72 -10.17
N GLN A 231 12.85 -2.13 -9.58
CA GLN A 231 11.57 -2.30 -10.30
C GLN A 231 10.92 -0.95 -10.67
N TYR A 232 11.28 0.12 -9.97
CA TYR A 232 10.83 1.48 -10.27
C TYR A 232 11.64 2.16 -11.40
N ASP A 233 12.67 1.49 -11.93
CA ASP A 233 13.49 1.97 -13.04
C ASP A 233 13.35 1.02 -14.24
N LYS A 234 12.97 1.58 -15.40
CA LYS A 234 12.86 0.84 -16.65
C LYS A 234 14.13 0.08 -17.04
N ASN A 235 15.30 0.61 -16.66
CA ASN A 235 16.60 0.01 -16.97
C ASN A 235 17.15 -0.78 -15.78
N GLY A 236 16.40 -0.90 -14.69
CA GLY A 236 16.78 -1.69 -13.53
C GLY A 236 16.91 -3.16 -13.88
N VAL A 237 17.96 -3.81 -13.41
CA VAL A 237 18.15 -5.25 -13.60
C VAL A 237 17.44 -5.98 -12.48
N VAL A 238 16.34 -6.67 -12.82
CA VAL A 238 15.57 -7.51 -11.90
C VAL A 238 16.13 -8.94 -11.93
N ASP A 239 16.30 -9.54 -10.76
CA ASP A 239 16.86 -10.87 -10.57
C ASP A 239 16.53 -11.45 -9.18
N GLU A 240 17.26 -12.46 -8.73
CA GLU A 240 17.12 -13.12 -7.43
C GLU A 240 17.16 -12.13 -6.26
N GLN A 241 18.04 -11.12 -6.30
CA GLN A 241 18.10 -10.11 -5.23
C GLN A 241 16.85 -9.23 -5.18
N THR A 242 16.18 -9.02 -6.31
CA THR A 242 14.88 -8.33 -6.37
C THR A 242 13.79 -9.16 -5.67
N GLU A 243 13.76 -10.47 -5.90
CA GLU A 243 12.86 -11.40 -5.21
C GLU A 243 13.11 -11.45 -3.69
N ILE A 244 14.39 -11.47 -3.28
CA ILE A 244 14.79 -11.44 -1.87
C ILE A 244 14.23 -10.22 -1.16
N TYR A 245 14.22 -9.05 -1.82
CA TYR A 245 13.63 -7.84 -1.24
C TYR A 245 12.14 -8.04 -0.96
N GLY A 246 11.35 -8.50 -1.94
CA GLY A 246 9.92 -8.76 -1.79
C GLY A 246 9.60 -9.83 -0.74
N PHE A 247 10.34 -10.94 -0.77
CA PHE A 247 10.25 -11.99 0.26
C PHE A 247 10.50 -11.44 1.66
N THR A 248 11.57 -10.64 1.81
CA THR A 248 11.94 -10.09 3.12
C THR A 248 10.92 -9.06 3.60
N ALA A 249 10.39 -8.24 2.69
CA ALA A 249 9.34 -7.27 3.02
C ALA A 249 8.05 -7.95 3.48
N THR A 250 7.69 -9.05 2.85
CA THR A 250 6.51 -9.85 3.23
C THR A 250 6.72 -10.56 4.57
N LEU A 251 7.92 -11.08 4.82
CA LEU A 251 8.29 -11.63 6.13
C LEU A 251 8.28 -10.54 7.21
N PHE A 252 8.81 -9.36 6.90
CA PHE A 252 8.77 -8.21 7.80
C PHE A 252 7.33 -7.84 8.16
N TYR A 253 6.41 -7.81 7.18
CA TYR A 253 4.98 -7.60 7.42
C TYR A 253 4.40 -8.63 8.38
N ALA A 254 4.65 -9.92 8.16
CA ALA A 254 4.14 -10.98 9.02
C ALA A 254 4.60 -10.84 10.49
N LEU A 255 5.85 -10.37 10.70
CA LEU A 255 6.45 -10.25 12.02
C LEU A 255 6.14 -8.93 12.73
N SER A 256 5.84 -7.86 11.97
CA SER A 256 5.65 -6.51 12.50
C SER A 256 4.23 -5.95 12.35
N GLY A 257 3.37 -6.59 11.54
CA GLY A 257 2.04 -6.10 11.19
C GLY A 257 2.03 -4.92 10.21
N LYS A 258 3.19 -4.45 9.76
CA LYS A 258 3.31 -3.28 8.87
C LYS A 258 4.28 -3.57 7.73
N LEU A 259 3.99 -3.08 6.54
CA LEU A 259 4.95 -3.11 5.44
C LEU A 259 6.09 -2.11 5.68
N PRO A 260 7.30 -2.36 5.16
CA PRO A 260 8.35 -1.35 5.11
C PRO A 260 7.88 -0.13 4.33
N ALA A 261 8.47 1.03 4.60
CA ALA A 261 8.27 2.20 3.74
C ALA A 261 8.65 1.88 2.28
N ASP A 262 7.96 2.53 1.35
CA ASP A 262 8.20 2.34 -0.09
C ASP A 262 9.68 2.51 -0.46
N ALA A 263 10.18 1.64 -1.34
CA ALA A 263 11.57 1.60 -1.72
C ALA A 263 12.09 2.93 -2.32
N VAL A 264 11.22 3.69 -2.99
CA VAL A 264 11.59 5.01 -3.55
C VAL A 264 11.84 6.00 -2.42
N LYS A 265 10.99 6.02 -1.39
CA LYS A 265 11.19 6.86 -0.20
C LYS A 265 12.45 6.45 0.57
N ARG A 266 12.71 5.14 0.67
CA ARG A 266 13.90 4.62 1.33
C ARG A 266 15.21 4.85 0.57
N LYS A 267 15.18 5.24 -0.71
CA LYS A 267 16.38 5.72 -1.43
C LYS A 267 16.92 7.03 -0.87
N GLU A 268 16.07 7.85 -0.30
CA GLU A 268 16.46 9.12 0.32
C GLU A 268 17.00 8.88 1.75
N ASP A 269 16.43 7.90 2.44
CA ASP A 269 16.86 7.46 3.77
C ASP A 269 16.91 5.93 3.80
N GLY A 270 18.09 5.35 3.72
CA GLY A 270 18.30 3.89 3.64
C GLY A 270 17.89 3.09 4.88
N ARG A 271 17.48 3.76 5.97
CA ARG A 271 17.15 3.11 7.24
C ARG A 271 15.89 2.25 7.13
N LEU A 272 15.91 1.09 7.76
CA LEU A 272 14.74 0.27 7.98
C LEU A 272 14.15 0.64 9.35
N LEU A 273 12.93 1.19 9.32
CA LEU A 273 12.19 1.50 10.55
C LEU A 273 11.54 0.21 11.08
N ILE A 274 11.90 -0.20 12.29
CA ILE A 274 11.36 -1.36 12.97
C ILE A 274 11.07 -1.02 14.43
N SER A 275 9.88 -1.38 14.91
CA SER A 275 9.48 -1.14 16.30
C SER A 275 10.42 -1.86 17.28
N THR A 276 10.82 -1.17 18.35
CA THR A 276 11.61 -1.74 19.45
C THR A 276 10.94 -2.99 20.05
N ASN A 277 9.62 -3.00 20.13
CA ASN A 277 8.86 -4.14 20.64
C ASN A 277 8.97 -5.36 19.75
N VAL A 278 8.96 -5.17 18.42
CA VAL A 278 9.19 -6.26 17.45
C VAL A 278 10.61 -6.78 17.58
N VAL A 279 11.62 -5.90 17.60
CA VAL A 279 13.03 -6.30 17.72
C VAL A 279 13.31 -7.09 19.01
N LYS A 280 12.71 -6.67 20.15
CA LYS A 280 12.87 -7.40 21.43
C LYS A 280 12.30 -8.82 21.40
N LYS A 281 11.31 -9.09 20.54
CA LYS A 281 10.67 -10.41 20.41
C LYS A 281 11.37 -11.31 19.39
N LEU A 282 12.11 -10.74 18.44
CA LEU A 282 12.76 -11.49 17.38
C LEU A 282 14.16 -11.97 17.78
N PRO A 283 14.57 -13.16 17.31
CA PRO A 283 15.95 -13.59 17.41
C PRO A 283 16.89 -12.62 16.66
N PRO A 284 18.09 -12.29 17.19
CA PRO A 284 19.00 -11.32 16.56
C PRO A 284 19.36 -11.66 15.10
N HIS A 285 19.52 -12.93 14.77
CA HIS A 285 19.81 -13.38 13.41
C HIS A 285 18.66 -13.09 12.42
N VAL A 286 17.41 -13.13 12.89
CA VAL A 286 16.24 -12.77 12.08
C VAL A 286 16.22 -11.27 11.83
N VAL A 287 16.50 -10.46 12.86
CA VAL A 287 16.60 -8.99 12.71
C VAL A 287 17.69 -8.63 11.69
N SER A 288 18.86 -9.27 11.77
CA SER A 288 19.94 -9.07 10.79
C SER A 288 19.52 -9.51 9.37
N ALA A 289 18.84 -10.63 9.23
CA ALA A 289 18.35 -11.11 7.94
C ALA A 289 17.34 -10.14 7.32
N LEU A 290 16.42 -9.59 8.12
CA LEU A 290 15.47 -8.55 7.67
C LEU A 290 16.20 -7.29 7.21
N ALA A 291 17.16 -6.80 8.00
CA ALA A 291 17.93 -5.60 7.66
C ALA A 291 18.76 -5.78 6.38
N ASN A 292 19.40 -6.94 6.21
CA ASN A 292 20.24 -7.24 5.05
C ASN A 292 19.41 -7.53 3.78
N GLY A 293 18.26 -8.21 3.90
CA GLY A 293 17.38 -8.50 2.77
C GLY A 293 16.62 -7.27 2.26
N LEU A 294 16.38 -6.28 3.11
CA LEU A 294 15.72 -5.02 2.78
C LEU A 294 16.69 -3.89 2.43
N GLN A 295 17.97 -4.16 2.17
CA GLN A 295 18.90 -3.12 1.70
C GLN A 295 18.41 -2.51 0.39
N VAL A 296 18.36 -1.17 0.37
CA VAL A 296 17.95 -0.38 -0.82
C VAL A 296 19.02 -0.48 -1.89
N ASP A 297 20.29 -0.41 -1.50
CA ASP A 297 21.42 -0.68 -2.39
C ASP A 297 21.53 -2.18 -2.63
N LYS A 298 21.31 -2.57 -3.87
CA LYS A 298 21.37 -3.97 -4.31
C LYS A 298 22.72 -4.62 -4.00
N ALA A 299 23.83 -3.86 -4.08
CA ALA A 299 25.17 -4.38 -3.80
C ALA A 299 25.37 -4.75 -2.31
N GLN A 300 24.58 -4.17 -1.42
CA GLN A 300 24.60 -4.46 0.03
C GLN A 300 23.55 -5.47 0.44
N ARG A 301 22.61 -5.79 -0.46
CA ARG A 301 21.53 -6.76 -0.20
C ARG A 301 22.09 -8.18 -0.23
N ILE A 302 21.43 -9.09 0.51
CA ILE A 302 21.71 -10.53 0.46
C ILE A 302 21.77 -10.99 -1.02
N PRO A 303 22.86 -11.69 -1.43
CA PRO A 303 23.09 -11.99 -2.84
C PRO A 303 22.18 -13.08 -3.43
N ASP A 304 21.78 -14.06 -2.60
CA ASP A 304 21.05 -15.25 -3.04
C ASP A 304 20.18 -15.84 -1.91
N PHE A 305 19.23 -16.69 -2.27
CA PHE A 305 18.32 -17.35 -1.31
C PHE A 305 19.03 -18.35 -0.39
N GLU A 306 20.17 -18.90 -0.79
CA GLU A 306 20.94 -19.81 0.08
C GLU A 306 21.55 -19.02 1.25
N THR A 307 22.09 -17.84 0.97
CA THR A 307 22.60 -16.91 1.99
C THR A 307 21.44 -16.44 2.90
N MET A 308 20.27 -16.11 2.34
CA MET A 308 19.10 -15.76 3.12
C MET A 308 18.65 -16.90 4.02
N ARG A 309 18.62 -18.14 3.51
CA ARG A 309 18.32 -19.34 4.27
C ARG A 309 19.30 -19.53 5.44
N ALA A 310 20.60 -19.38 5.16
CA ALA A 310 21.64 -19.50 6.17
C ALA A 310 21.45 -18.48 7.31
N GLN A 311 21.14 -17.22 6.96
CA GLN A 311 20.89 -16.17 7.95
C GLN A 311 19.64 -16.47 8.79
N LEU A 312 18.53 -16.86 8.18
CA LEU A 312 17.28 -17.20 8.89
C LEU A 312 17.37 -18.49 9.72
N SER A 313 18.32 -19.39 9.42
CA SER A 313 18.50 -20.67 10.11
C SER A 313 19.59 -20.63 11.19
N ALA A 314 20.39 -19.55 11.24
CA ALA A 314 21.49 -19.44 12.16
C ALA A 314 21.03 -19.54 13.62
N ALA A 315 21.47 -20.56 14.34
CA ALA A 315 21.40 -20.54 15.79
C ALA A 315 22.40 -19.49 16.30
N PRO A 316 22.07 -18.69 17.33
CA PRO A 316 22.95 -17.64 17.81
C PRO A 316 24.21 -18.25 18.42
N THR A 317 25.27 -18.34 17.65
CA THR A 317 26.60 -18.57 18.20
C THR A 317 27.16 -17.20 18.59
N VAL A 318 27.47 -17.04 19.86
CA VAL A 318 28.09 -15.82 20.44
C VAL A 318 29.33 -15.37 19.62
N LYS A 319 29.94 -16.26 18.86
CA LYS A 319 31.07 -16.00 17.96
C LYS A 319 30.70 -15.20 16.70
N ALA A 320 29.53 -15.44 16.10
CA ALA A 320 29.11 -14.72 14.90
C ALA A 320 28.78 -13.25 15.22
N ILE A 321 28.21 -13.00 16.39
CA ILE A 321 27.93 -11.63 16.87
C ILE A 321 29.23 -10.88 17.13
N GLN A 322 30.26 -11.53 17.67
CA GLN A 322 31.56 -10.90 17.91
C GLN A 322 32.36 -10.62 16.61
N GLU A 323 32.22 -11.45 15.57
CA GLU A 323 32.88 -11.25 14.28
C GLU A 323 32.22 -10.16 13.45
N GLU A 324 30.89 -9.97 13.57
CA GLU A 324 30.16 -8.91 12.86
C GLU A 324 30.36 -7.53 13.52
N ILE A 325 30.46 -7.48 14.84
CA ILE A 325 30.88 -6.29 15.61
C ILE A 325 32.36 -5.92 15.31
N ALA A 326 33.18 -6.88 14.89
CA ALA A 326 34.59 -6.66 14.63
C ALA A 326 34.94 -6.26 13.17
N ARG A 327 33.96 -6.18 12.26
CA ARG A 327 34.19 -5.68 10.90
C ARG A 327 34.43 -4.16 10.95
N PRO A 328 35.60 -3.66 10.57
CA PRO A 328 35.80 -2.22 10.46
C PRO A 328 34.88 -1.67 9.37
N ALA A 329 34.15 -0.61 9.67
CA ALA A 329 33.41 0.16 8.68
C ALA A 329 34.40 0.59 7.58
N VAL A 330 34.12 0.22 6.33
CA VAL A 330 34.85 0.75 5.18
C VAL A 330 34.45 2.23 5.07
N VAL A 331 35.27 3.09 5.63
CA VAL A 331 35.20 4.52 5.38
C VAL A 331 35.65 4.72 3.93
N PRO A 332 34.80 5.25 3.02
CA PRO A 332 35.29 5.62 1.70
C PRO A 332 36.35 6.70 1.88
N GLU A 333 37.55 6.42 1.41
CA GLU A 333 38.64 7.40 1.32
C GLU A 333 38.14 8.53 0.41
N ILE A 334 37.88 9.69 0.99
CA ILE A 334 37.59 10.92 0.24
C ILE A 334 38.93 11.35 -0.36
N GLU A 335 39.13 11.07 -1.66
CA GLU A 335 40.17 11.73 -2.43
C GLU A 335 39.87 13.22 -2.44
N GLU A 336 40.71 14.01 -1.77
CA GLU A 336 40.71 15.47 -1.87
C GLU A 336 41.03 15.88 -3.32
N GLU A 337 40.04 16.02 -4.17
CA GLU A 337 40.17 16.75 -5.42
C GLU A 337 40.34 18.24 -5.09
N SER A 338 41.49 18.76 -5.38
CA SER A 338 41.83 20.17 -5.31
C SER A 338 40.85 21.00 -6.14
N GLU A 339 40.03 21.83 -5.46
CA GLU A 339 39.14 22.80 -6.11
C GLU A 339 39.92 23.82 -6.94
N GLU A 340 39.99 23.61 -8.26
CA GLU A 340 40.20 24.69 -9.21
C GLU A 340 38.91 25.53 -9.27
N LYS A 341 39.02 26.78 -8.81
CA LYS A 341 37.97 27.79 -8.92
C LYS A 341 37.63 28.05 -10.39
N LYS A 342 36.65 27.34 -10.92
CA LYS A 342 35.99 27.68 -12.19
C LYS A 342 34.99 28.82 -11.93
N GLY A 343 35.28 29.98 -12.53
CA GLY A 343 34.38 31.11 -12.52
C GLY A 343 33.01 30.77 -13.13
N ILE A 344 31.96 31.36 -12.59
CA ILE A 344 30.57 31.19 -13.04
C ILE A 344 30.48 31.55 -14.52
N SER A 345 30.02 30.61 -15.34
CA SER A 345 29.84 30.76 -16.78
C SER A 345 28.89 31.94 -17.11
N ASN A 346 29.20 32.68 -18.16
CA ASN A 346 28.35 33.78 -18.68
C ASN A 346 26.88 33.37 -18.97
N PHE A 347 26.63 32.07 -19.14
CA PHE A 347 25.31 31.50 -19.31
C PHE A 347 24.49 31.53 -17.98
N ALA A 348 25.14 31.28 -16.83
CA ALA A 348 24.50 31.36 -15.53
C ALA A 348 24.11 32.81 -15.16
N TRP A 349 24.90 33.80 -15.56
CA TRP A 349 24.56 35.22 -15.41
C TRP A 349 23.36 35.63 -16.26
N GLY A 350 23.20 35.06 -17.46
CA GLY A 350 22.05 35.28 -18.33
C GLY A 350 20.74 34.75 -17.72
N LEU A 351 20.78 33.58 -17.08
CA LEU A 351 19.62 32.99 -16.39
C LEU A 351 19.19 33.81 -15.15
N ILE A 352 20.16 34.27 -14.37
CA ILE A 352 19.89 35.09 -13.17
C ILE A 352 19.26 36.43 -13.60
N ALA A 353 19.75 37.06 -14.68
CA ALA A 353 19.19 38.30 -15.21
C ALA A 353 17.76 38.11 -15.73
N ALA A 354 17.46 36.96 -16.36
CA ALA A 354 16.10 36.64 -16.86
C ALA A 354 15.10 36.43 -15.71
N VAL A 355 15.51 35.76 -14.63
CA VAL A 355 14.67 35.56 -13.44
C VAL A 355 14.39 36.89 -12.73
N ILE A 356 15.39 37.77 -12.60
CA ILE A 356 15.21 39.10 -11.98
C ILE A 356 14.27 39.95 -12.84
N ALA A 357 14.37 39.90 -14.19
CA ALA A 357 13.47 40.60 -15.09
C ALA A 357 12.02 40.11 -14.94
N LEU A 358 11.79 38.80 -14.81
CA LEU A 358 10.46 38.21 -14.61
C LEU A 358 9.83 38.62 -13.25
N VAL A 359 10.62 38.67 -12.19
CA VAL A 359 10.15 39.12 -10.86
C VAL A 359 9.80 40.61 -10.88
N VAL A 360 10.60 41.45 -11.55
CA VAL A 360 10.31 42.88 -11.69
C VAL A 360 9.06 43.12 -12.55
N PHE A 361 8.89 42.34 -13.64
CA PHE A 361 7.69 42.47 -14.50
C PHE A 361 6.40 42.02 -13.76
N SER A 362 6.47 40.98 -12.93
CA SER A 362 5.33 40.55 -12.14
C SER A 362 5.00 41.55 -11.01
N ALA A 363 6.00 42.14 -10.39
CA ALA A 363 5.80 43.17 -9.37
C ALA A 363 5.20 44.47 -9.94
N VAL A 364 5.65 44.88 -11.11
CA VAL A 364 5.10 46.07 -11.82
C VAL A 364 3.69 45.77 -12.31
N GLY A 365 3.41 44.57 -12.82
CA GLY A 365 2.07 44.13 -13.21
C GLY A 365 1.10 44.11 -12.02
N PHE A 366 1.53 43.58 -10.88
CA PHE A 366 0.74 43.56 -9.65
C PHE A 366 0.47 44.97 -9.12
N TYR A 367 1.48 45.85 -9.13
CA TYR A 367 1.33 47.25 -8.74
C TYR A 367 0.36 47.99 -9.66
N TRP A 368 0.42 47.76 -11.00
CA TRP A 368 -0.46 48.40 -11.97
C TRP A 368 -1.91 47.93 -11.83
N VAL A 369 -2.16 46.63 -11.61
CA VAL A 369 -3.50 46.08 -11.32
C VAL A 369 -4.05 46.59 -9.99
N SER A 370 -3.19 46.76 -8.99
CA SER A 370 -3.58 47.25 -7.66
C SER A 370 -3.92 48.76 -7.64
N THR A 371 -3.37 49.53 -8.58
CA THR A 371 -3.60 50.99 -8.68
C THR A 371 -4.66 51.40 -9.67
N ASN A 372 -5.13 50.47 -10.53
CA ASN A 372 -6.21 50.72 -11.52
C ASN A 372 -7.28 49.63 -11.37
N PRO A 373 -8.22 49.76 -10.44
CA PRO A 373 -9.33 48.86 -10.36
C PRO A 373 -10.21 48.97 -11.62
N PHE A 374 -10.41 47.85 -12.28
CA PHE A 374 -11.34 47.71 -13.41
C PHE A 374 -12.77 47.81 -12.86
N ASP A 375 -13.34 49.00 -12.87
CA ASP A 375 -14.76 49.21 -12.62
C ASP A 375 -15.55 48.83 -13.88
N GLY A 376 -16.36 47.80 -13.69
CA GLY A 376 -17.49 47.56 -14.60
C GLY A 376 -17.41 46.29 -15.44
N LEU A 377 -17.76 45.15 -14.86
CA LEU A 377 -18.52 44.06 -15.50
C LEU A 377 -18.72 42.92 -14.46
N PHE A 378 -19.78 42.99 -13.74
CA PHE A 378 -20.46 41.98 -12.91
C PHE A 378 -20.87 42.56 -11.55
N THR A 379 -22.06 43.14 -11.54
CA THR A 379 -22.79 43.38 -10.28
C THR A 379 -23.76 42.22 -10.05
N PRO A 380 -23.65 41.49 -8.93
CA PRO A 380 -24.82 40.92 -8.30
C PRO A 380 -25.26 41.85 -7.18
N ASN A 381 -26.52 42.16 -7.14
CA ASN A 381 -27.20 42.85 -6.04
C ASN A 381 -26.96 42.11 -4.74
N THR A 382 -26.38 42.81 -3.79
CA THR A 382 -26.34 42.38 -2.39
C THR A 382 -27.13 43.39 -1.60
N GLU A 383 -28.27 42.98 -1.09
CA GLU A 383 -28.90 43.70 0.02
C GLU A 383 -28.14 43.37 1.32
N GLN A 384 -27.70 44.44 1.92
CA GLN A 384 -26.92 44.52 3.12
C GLN A 384 -27.84 44.46 4.32
N THR A 385 -27.61 43.55 5.26
CA THR A 385 -28.02 43.74 6.67
C THR A 385 -26.83 43.35 7.56
N ASP A 386 -26.45 44.29 8.38
CA ASP A 386 -25.33 44.34 9.30
C ASP A 386 -25.50 43.41 10.53
N PRO A 387 -24.40 43.12 11.22
CA PRO A 387 -24.32 42.01 12.17
C PRO A 387 -24.52 42.47 13.63
N THR A 388 -25.13 41.64 14.45
CA THR A 388 -24.85 41.69 15.90
C THR A 388 -25.07 40.35 16.59
N SER A 389 -24.00 39.97 17.32
CA SER A 389 -23.98 39.20 18.58
C SER A 389 -24.10 37.68 18.56
N THR A 390 -22.93 37.09 18.83
CA THR A 390 -22.64 36.20 19.99
C THR A 390 -23.57 35.05 20.32
N THR A 391 -22.89 33.93 20.44
CA THR A 391 -23.08 32.80 21.37
C THR A 391 -24.22 31.82 21.08
N ASP A 392 -23.85 30.69 20.90
CA ASP A 392 -24.01 29.42 21.59
C ASP A 392 -24.10 28.25 20.63
N ALA A 393 -23.22 27.31 20.89
CA ALA A 393 -23.28 25.97 20.37
C ALA A 393 -24.59 25.30 20.79
N THR A 394 -25.01 24.34 19.96
CA THR A 394 -26.12 23.42 20.16
C THR A 394 -27.53 23.95 19.87
N GLU A 395 -27.91 23.82 18.61
CA GLU A 395 -29.22 23.36 18.21
C GLU A 395 -29.13 22.75 16.80
N ASN A 396 -28.84 21.46 16.75
CA ASN A 396 -29.22 20.64 15.60
C ASN A 396 -30.73 20.42 15.66
N VAL A 397 -31.48 21.44 15.28
CA VAL A 397 -32.89 21.29 15.03
C VAL A 397 -33.03 20.52 13.73
N ALA A 398 -33.51 19.29 13.81
CA ALA A 398 -34.04 18.56 12.67
C ALA A 398 -35.09 19.50 12.00
N ASP A 399 -34.78 19.89 10.77
CA ASP A 399 -35.65 20.73 9.95
C ASP A 399 -36.90 19.90 9.62
N ASP A 400 -38.02 20.24 10.20
CA ASP A 400 -39.25 19.46 10.41
C ASP A 400 -40.10 19.25 9.13
N PHE A 401 -39.48 19.35 7.95
CA PHE A 401 -40.18 19.10 6.69
C PHE A 401 -39.71 17.81 6.03
N THR A 402 -40.42 16.72 6.24
CA THR A 402 -40.25 15.43 5.58
C THR A 402 -41.36 15.20 4.55
N TYR A 403 -40.99 14.71 3.35
CA TYR A 403 -41.97 14.22 2.38
C TYR A 403 -42.58 12.91 2.87
N PRO A 404 -43.89 12.62 2.56
CA PRO A 404 -44.48 11.32 2.84
C PRO A 404 -43.66 10.18 2.26
N ARG A 405 -43.66 9.00 2.91
CA ARG A 405 -42.85 7.83 2.49
C ARG A 405 -43.16 7.32 1.08
N ASP A 406 -44.35 7.55 0.59
CA ASP A 406 -44.87 7.23 -0.74
C ASP A 406 -44.62 8.33 -1.80
N SER A 407 -43.95 9.42 -1.41
CA SER A 407 -43.56 10.49 -2.33
C SER A 407 -42.39 10.05 -3.22
N GLU A 408 -42.40 10.47 -4.49
CA GLU A 408 -41.25 10.35 -5.40
C GLU A 408 -40.05 11.21 -4.97
N PHE A 409 -40.27 12.13 -4.03
CA PHE A 409 -39.24 13.05 -3.54
C PHE A 409 -38.80 12.69 -2.12
N PHE A 410 -37.49 12.87 -1.89
CA PHE A 410 -36.84 12.70 -0.60
C PHE A 410 -36.00 13.92 -0.26
N ARG A 411 -36.19 14.48 0.94
CA ARG A 411 -35.32 15.55 1.43
C ARG A 411 -34.18 14.93 2.20
N VAL A 412 -32.96 15.18 1.72
CA VAL A 412 -31.74 14.62 2.30
C VAL A 412 -31.44 15.25 3.65
N PRO A 413 -31.37 14.48 4.75
CA PRO A 413 -30.93 15.00 6.05
C PRO A 413 -29.50 15.54 5.97
N ASN A 414 -29.17 16.51 6.85
CA ASN A 414 -27.81 17.04 6.93
C ASN A 414 -27.06 16.37 8.08
N PHE A 415 -25.98 15.68 7.74
CA PHE A 415 -25.12 14.96 8.69
C PHE A 415 -23.77 15.64 8.90
N VAL A 416 -23.46 16.72 8.16
CA VAL A 416 -22.19 17.46 8.33
C VAL A 416 -22.12 18.05 9.74
N GLY A 417 -21.02 17.80 10.43
CA GLY A 417 -20.80 18.16 11.83
C GLY A 417 -21.30 17.13 12.86
N MET A 418 -21.81 15.98 12.41
CA MET A 418 -22.26 14.88 13.25
C MET A 418 -21.20 13.76 13.30
N LYS A 419 -21.14 12.97 14.37
CA LYS A 419 -20.32 11.76 14.40
C LYS A 419 -20.92 10.69 13.48
N LEU A 420 -20.04 9.88 12.87
CA LEU A 420 -20.49 8.81 11.98
C LEU A 420 -21.44 7.83 12.66
N GLU A 421 -21.16 7.45 13.91
CA GLU A 421 -21.99 6.52 14.69
C GLU A 421 -23.41 7.06 14.92
N ASP A 422 -23.52 8.36 15.26
CA ASP A 422 -24.82 9.02 15.48
C ASP A 422 -25.64 9.07 14.18
N ALA A 423 -24.97 9.39 13.06
CA ALA A 423 -25.62 9.41 11.75
C ALA A 423 -26.07 8.01 11.31
N GLN A 424 -25.30 6.97 11.58
CA GLN A 424 -25.68 5.57 11.30
C GLN A 424 -26.87 5.14 12.15
N THR A 425 -26.91 5.52 13.42
CA THR A 425 -28.04 5.25 14.31
C THR A 425 -29.33 5.89 13.77
N LEU A 426 -29.28 7.14 13.32
CA LEU A 426 -30.41 7.81 12.68
C LEU A 426 -30.86 7.11 11.38
N ALA A 427 -29.93 6.55 10.64
CA ALA A 427 -30.26 5.78 9.44
C ALA A 427 -30.95 4.46 9.78
N GLU A 428 -30.58 3.77 10.84
CA GLU A 428 -31.25 2.57 11.35
C GLU A 428 -32.67 2.90 11.85
N GLU A 429 -32.81 4.00 12.56
CA GLU A 429 -34.12 4.49 13.05
C GLU A 429 -35.04 4.97 11.91
N SER A 430 -34.49 5.28 10.73
CA SER A 430 -35.27 5.72 9.56
C SER A 430 -36.17 4.63 8.94
N ASP A 431 -36.06 3.39 9.43
CA ASP A 431 -36.82 2.23 8.92
C ASP A 431 -36.60 1.97 7.43
N GLY A 432 -35.33 2.19 6.99
CA GLY A 432 -34.85 1.93 5.62
C GLY A 432 -35.12 3.04 4.60
N GLU A 433 -35.56 4.22 5.04
CA GLU A 433 -35.76 5.36 4.13
C GLU A 433 -34.45 5.77 3.43
N TYR A 434 -33.35 5.73 4.18
CA TYR A 434 -32.00 5.98 3.68
C TYR A 434 -30.97 5.13 4.43
N LYS A 435 -29.80 4.99 3.84
CA LYS A 435 -28.64 4.35 4.46
C LYS A 435 -27.42 5.26 4.34
N ILE A 436 -26.58 5.24 5.36
CA ILE A 436 -25.32 5.98 5.37
C ILE A 436 -24.19 5.03 5.02
N VAL A 437 -23.34 5.47 4.11
CA VAL A 437 -22.13 4.74 3.69
C VAL A 437 -20.93 5.67 3.82
N LYS A 438 -19.96 5.29 4.65
CA LYS A 438 -18.70 6.02 4.75
C LYS A 438 -17.92 5.89 3.43
N THR A 439 -17.35 6.99 2.92
CA THR A 439 -16.41 6.97 1.81
C THR A 439 -15.12 6.26 2.21
N VAL A 440 -14.40 5.72 1.23
CA VAL A 440 -13.16 4.98 1.49
C VAL A 440 -12.09 5.87 2.11
N ASP A 441 -12.00 7.14 1.64
CA ASP A 441 -11.00 8.10 2.10
C ASP A 441 -11.63 9.16 3.03
N ASP A 442 -10.96 9.40 4.16
CA ASP A 442 -11.25 10.51 5.05
C ASP A 442 -10.55 11.79 4.53
N ALA A 443 -11.16 12.96 4.70
CA ALA A 443 -10.67 14.23 4.18
C ALA A 443 -10.19 15.15 5.32
N PHE A 444 -9.19 15.99 5.03
CA PHE A 444 -8.84 17.08 5.94
C PHE A 444 -9.89 18.18 5.92
N SER A 445 -10.18 18.75 7.09
CA SER A 445 -11.08 19.88 7.25
C SER A 445 -10.61 20.75 8.41
N ASP A 446 -10.44 22.05 8.13
CA ASP A 446 -10.11 23.03 9.18
C ASP A 446 -11.36 23.44 9.97
N ASP A 447 -12.56 23.25 9.41
CA ASP A 447 -13.82 23.67 9.99
C ASP A 447 -14.50 22.56 10.80
N VAL A 448 -14.16 21.30 10.56
CA VAL A 448 -14.80 20.14 11.19
C VAL A 448 -13.76 19.32 11.93
N ALA A 449 -14.01 19.08 13.21
CA ALA A 449 -13.10 18.30 14.07
C ALA A 449 -12.92 16.86 13.55
N GLU A 450 -11.81 16.25 13.92
CA GLU A 450 -11.51 14.85 13.60
C GLU A 450 -12.60 13.91 14.12
N GLY A 451 -12.97 12.91 13.30
CA GLY A 451 -14.02 11.93 13.63
C GLY A 451 -15.45 12.38 13.32
N PHE A 452 -15.66 13.63 12.90
CA PHE A 452 -16.96 14.14 12.51
C PHE A 452 -17.12 14.17 10.98
N ILE A 453 -18.33 14.08 10.49
CA ILE A 453 -18.66 14.13 9.06
C ILE A 453 -18.38 15.54 8.54
N CYS A 454 -17.44 15.68 7.60
CA CYS A 454 -17.09 16.96 6.98
C CYS A 454 -17.77 17.19 5.63
N SER A 455 -18.20 16.14 4.94
CA SER A 455 -18.98 16.28 3.71
C SER A 455 -19.93 15.09 3.50
N GLN A 456 -20.96 15.31 2.70
CA GLN A 456 -21.91 14.26 2.31
C GLN A 456 -22.36 14.41 0.86
N SER A 457 -22.77 13.30 0.25
CA SER A 457 -23.36 13.25 -1.09
C SER A 457 -24.51 12.22 -1.11
N PRO A 458 -25.75 12.62 -1.46
CA PRO A 458 -26.20 13.97 -1.86
C PRO A 458 -26.06 15.01 -0.74
N GLU A 459 -25.96 16.29 -1.14
CA GLU A 459 -25.82 17.42 -0.22
C GLU A 459 -27.04 17.51 0.73
N GLY A 460 -26.78 17.78 2.00
CA GLY A 460 -27.82 17.93 3.02
C GLY A 460 -28.82 19.03 2.68
N ARG A 461 -30.07 18.84 3.07
CA ARG A 461 -31.21 19.73 2.82
C ARG A 461 -31.63 19.87 1.34
N THR A 462 -31.01 19.12 0.43
CA THR A 462 -31.46 19.05 -0.97
C THR A 462 -32.64 18.09 -1.13
N THR A 463 -33.46 18.30 -2.15
CA THR A 463 -34.54 17.39 -2.53
C THR A 463 -34.14 16.59 -3.74
N ILE A 464 -34.19 15.28 -3.65
CA ILE A 464 -33.84 14.34 -4.71
C ILE A 464 -34.98 13.38 -5.02
N ASN A 465 -34.95 12.72 -6.17
CA ASN A 465 -35.92 11.65 -6.45
C ASN A 465 -35.55 10.39 -5.67
N ARG A 466 -36.55 9.81 -5.00
CA ARG A 466 -36.42 8.57 -4.25
C ARG A 466 -36.31 7.40 -5.23
N GLY A 467 -35.17 6.70 -5.24
CA GLY A 467 -34.99 5.48 -6.02
C GLY A 467 -35.80 4.30 -5.46
N GLN A 468 -35.99 3.24 -6.27
CA GLN A 468 -36.72 2.03 -5.86
C GLN A 468 -36.07 1.28 -4.68
N ASN A 469 -34.78 1.48 -4.40
CA ASN A 469 -34.01 0.78 -3.38
C ASN A 469 -33.65 1.65 -2.16
N GLY A 470 -34.39 2.75 -1.93
CA GLY A 470 -34.07 3.73 -0.90
C GLY A 470 -32.92 4.67 -1.32
N VAL A 471 -32.61 5.64 -0.47
CA VAL A 471 -31.57 6.65 -0.71
C VAL A 471 -30.27 6.20 -0.03
N THR A 472 -29.15 6.25 -0.76
CA THR A 472 -27.82 6.06 -0.19
C THR A 472 -27.15 7.42 -0.05
N ILE A 473 -26.70 7.75 1.17
CA ILE A 473 -25.98 8.99 1.47
C ILE A 473 -24.55 8.61 1.81
N ALA A 474 -23.62 8.98 0.92
CA ALA A 474 -22.20 8.81 1.17
C ALA A 474 -21.69 9.95 2.04
N VAL A 475 -20.95 9.64 3.10
CA VAL A 475 -20.40 10.63 4.04
C VAL A 475 -18.88 10.48 4.12
N THR A 476 -18.18 11.62 4.20
CA THR A 476 -16.73 11.67 4.39
C THR A 476 -16.43 12.17 5.79
N VAL A 477 -15.56 11.47 6.50
CA VAL A 477 -15.17 11.82 7.88
C VAL A 477 -13.94 12.72 7.86
N SER A 478 -13.89 13.69 8.75
CA SER A 478 -12.78 14.62 8.90
C SER A 478 -11.60 13.94 9.62
N LYS A 479 -10.38 14.19 9.10
CA LYS A 479 -9.08 13.94 9.77
C LYS A 479 -8.62 15.14 10.62
N GLY A 480 -9.46 16.15 10.80
CA GLY A 480 -9.09 17.43 11.38
C GLY A 480 -8.28 18.31 10.41
N SER A 481 -7.57 19.32 10.93
CA SER A 481 -6.74 20.19 10.11
C SER A 481 -5.59 19.43 9.43
N GLN A 482 -5.22 19.87 8.24
CA GLN A 482 -4.04 19.34 7.56
C GLN A 482 -2.74 19.73 8.27
N THR A 483 -2.75 20.83 9.04
CA THR A 483 -1.58 21.29 9.79
C THR A 483 -1.70 20.97 11.27
N ARG A 484 -0.56 20.60 11.89
CA ARG A 484 -0.41 20.36 13.33
C ARG A 484 0.54 21.39 13.95
N VAL A 485 0.35 21.67 15.22
CA VAL A 485 1.23 22.57 15.98
C VAL A 485 2.10 21.72 16.89
N LEU A 486 3.42 21.90 16.82
CA LEU A 486 4.37 21.13 17.63
C LEU A 486 4.17 21.45 19.12
N PRO A 487 3.93 20.43 19.98
CA PRO A 487 3.76 20.61 21.40
C PRO A 487 5.07 21.03 22.09
N GLU A 488 4.99 21.58 23.30
CA GLU A 488 6.13 21.79 24.17
C GLU A 488 6.58 20.45 24.76
N ILE A 489 7.82 20.03 24.47
CA ILE A 489 8.36 18.73 24.90
C ILE A 489 9.65 18.82 25.69
N ASP A 490 10.19 20.01 25.90
CA ASP A 490 11.45 20.24 26.62
C ASP A 490 11.36 19.70 28.07
N ASN A 491 12.36 18.93 28.47
CA ASN A 491 12.45 18.26 29.78
C ASN A 491 11.34 17.21 30.05
N MET A 492 10.51 16.86 29.10
CA MET A 492 9.64 15.68 29.21
C MET A 492 10.48 14.41 29.20
N THR A 493 9.96 13.33 29.80
CA THR A 493 10.54 12.03 29.53
C THR A 493 10.32 11.66 28.06
N TYR A 494 11.20 10.86 27.51
CA TYR A 494 11.07 10.36 26.14
C TYR A 494 9.66 9.81 25.83
N GLU A 495 9.11 9.00 26.75
CA GLU A 495 7.77 8.42 26.62
C GLU A 495 6.65 9.47 26.57
N GLN A 496 6.76 10.51 27.41
CA GLN A 496 5.79 11.61 27.43
C GLN A 496 5.82 12.44 26.15
N ALA A 497 7.01 12.69 25.62
CA ALA A 497 7.18 13.42 24.36
C ALA A 497 6.63 12.62 23.18
N LEU A 498 6.88 11.31 23.12
CA LEU A 498 6.30 10.43 22.11
C LEU A 498 4.77 10.43 22.15
N GLN A 499 4.19 10.35 23.35
CA GLN A 499 2.74 10.38 23.50
C GLN A 499 2.17 11.74 23.05
N ALA A 500 2.83 12.86 23.38
CA ALA A 500 2.41 14.19 22.96
C ALA A 500 2.45 14.33 21.43
N LEU A 501 3.51 13.87 20.78
CA LEU A 501 3.66 13.92 19.32
C LEU A 501 2.71 12.97 18.61
N SER A 502 2.52 11.78 19.15
CA SER A 502 1.57 10.80 18.61
C SER A 502 0.13 11.29 18.69
N SER A 503 -0.25 12.02 19.76
CA SER A 503 -1.60 12.60 19.87
C SER A 503 -1.87 13.68 18.82
N GLU A 504 -0.82 14.30 18.27
CA GLU A 504 -0.89 15.22 17.13
C GLU A 504 -0.70 14.52 15.78
N HIS A 505 -0.70 13.19 15.76
CA HIS A 505 -0.48 12.37 14.55
C HIS A 505 0.84 12.68 13.82
N LEU A 506 1.89 12.97 14.58
CA LEU A 506 3.23 13.20 14.06
C LEU A 506 4.10 11.96 14.21
N LEU A 507 4.99 11.74 13.26
CA LEU A 507 6.00 10.70 13.33
C LEU A 507 7.23 11.26 14.03
N THR A 508 7.88 10.44 14.87
CA THR A 508 9.00 10.91 15.70
C THR A 508 10.26 10.11 15.40
N THR A 509 11.33 10.84 15.08
CA THR A 509 12.70 10.31 15.01
C THR A 509 13.50 10.83 16.20
N VAL A 510 14.42 10.01 16.73
CA VAL A 510 15.17 10.31 17.94
C VAL A 510 16.66 10.38 17.63
N VAL A 511 17.29 11.45 18.10
CA VAL A 511 18.75 11.60 18.18
C VAL A 511 19.14 11.64 19.64
N MET A 512 20.20 10.93 20.01
CA MET A 512 20.71 10.91 21.38
C MET A 512 21.98 11.75 21.47
N GLU A 513 22.02 12.68 22.42
CA GLU A 513 23.17 13.55 22.69
C GLU A 513 23.49 13.60 24.18
N PHE A 514 24.76 13.85 24.54
CA PHE A 514 25.13 14.11 25.92
C PHE A 514 24.78 15.56 26.27
N ASP A 515 24.10 15.72 27.39
CA ASP A 515 23.76 17.05 27.93
C ASP A 515 23.98 17.04 29.45
N ASP A 516 24.72 18.05 29.93
CA ASP A 516 25.08 18.15 31.35
C ASP A 516 23.94 18.72 32.23
N ASP A 517 22.95 19.38 31.60
CA ASP A 517 21.85 20.06 32.26
C ASP A 517 20.53 19.28 32.22
N VAL A 518 20.37 18.36 31.25
CA VAL A 518 19.15 17.55 31.05
C VAL A 518 19.39 16.12 31.50
N ALA A 519 18.47 15.57 32.29
CA ALA A 519 18.58 14.21 32.84
C ALA A 519 18.59 13.17 31.72
N GLU A 520 19.27 12.04 31.95
CA GLU A 520 19.25 10.87 31.04
C GLU A 520 17.82 10.43 30.74
N ASN A 521 17.53 10.11 29.46
CA ASN A 521 16.21 9.76 28.94
C ASN A 521 15.16 10.87 28.99
N SER A 522 15.59 12.13 29.14
CA SER A 522 14.71 13.31 29.00
C SER A 522 15.00 14.04 27.69
N VAL A 523 13.97 14.67 27.14
CA VAL A 523 14.06 15.38 25.85
C VAL A 523 14.74 16.72 26.05
N ILE A 524 15.78 17.00 25.27
CA ILE A 524 16.48 18.30 25.21
C ILE A 524 15.63 19.28 24.38
N GLY A 525 14.99 18.81 23.32
CA GLY A 525 14.16 19.62 22.43
C GLY A 525 14.02 19.01 21.04
N TYR A 526 13.53 19.80 20.09
CA TYR A 526 13.51 19.45 18.66
C TYR A 526 14.86 19.74 18.01
N GLN A 527 15.26 18.91 17.04
CA GLN A 527 16.50 19.13 16.29
C GLN A 527 16.37 20.30 15.31
N ASP A 528 15.34 20.28 14.45
CA ASP A 528 15.17 21.22 13.33
C ASP A 528 13.94 22.12 13.48
N HIS A 529 13.17 21.97 14.54
CA HIS A 529 11.93 22.69 14.82
C HIS A 529 11.94 23.31 16.21
N LYS A 530 10.85 24.00 16.53
CA LYS A 530 10.58 24.54 17.87
C LYS A 530 9.13 24.27 18.25
N ALA A 531 8.85 24.20 19.52
CA ALA A 531 7.49 24.18 20.03
C ALA A 531 6.68 25.36 19.47
N GLY A 532 5.46 25.10 19.03
CA GLY A 532 4.59 26.07 18.37
C GLY A 532 4.75 26.19 16.85
N ASP A 533 5.76 25.58 16.24
CA ASP A 533 5.88 25.53 14.78
C ASP A 533 4.71 24.72 14.18
N LYS A 534 4.33 25.07 12.95
CA LYS A 534 3.30 24.33 12.20
C LYS A 534 3.95 23.37 11.22
N VAL A 535 3.52 22.13 11.28
CA VAL A 535 3.96 21.06 10.40
C VAL A 535 2.73 20.37 9.80
N ASP A 536 2.88 19.65 8.69
CA ASP A 536 1.77 18.91 8.09
C ASP A 536 1.41 17.66 8.90
N TYR A 537 0.17 17.23 8.84
CA TYR A 537 -0.29 15.96 9.41
C TYR A 537 0.58 14.81 8.91
N GLY A 538 1.05 13.97 9.82
CA GLY A 538 1.92 12.85 9.50
C GLY A 538 3.37 13.24 9.19
N SER A 539 3.77 14.52 9.41
CA SER A 539 5.17 14.93 9.29
C SER A 539 6.05 14.21 10.30
N GLU A 540 7.26 13.91 9.87
CA GLU A 540 8.31 13.37 10.74
C GLU A 540 9.04 14.52 11.45
N VAL A 541 9.14 14.44 12.77
CA VAL A 541 9.83 15.42 13.62
C VAL A 541 10.95 14.73 14.39
N THR A 542 12.14 15.31 14.37
CA THR A 542 13.29 14.78 15.10
C THR A 542 13.40 15.45 16.47
N ILE A 543 13.42 14.63 17.53
CA ILE A 543 13.65 15.07 18.90
C ILE A 543 15.04 14.64 19.36
N VAL A 544 15.64 15.44 20.23
CA VAL A 544 16.95 15.17 20.84
C VAL A 544 16.74 14.72 22.28
N VAL A 545 17.24 13.52 22.62
CA VAL A 545 17.11 12.92 23.96
C VAL A 545 18.47 12.87 24.63
N SER A 546 18.52 13.27 25.90
CA SER A 546 19.76 13.33 26.69
C SER A 546 20.25 11.93 27.08
N LEU A 547 21.53 11.69 26.89
CA LEU A 547 22.29 10.57 27.46
C LEU A 547 22.83 10.88 28.87
N GLY A 548 22.44 12.02 29.45
CA GLY A 548 23.01 12.53 30.70
C GLY A 548 24.38 13.19 30.49
N ALA A 549 25.04 13.53 31.59
CA ALA A 549 26.34 14.17 31.55
C ALA A 549 27.41 13.34 30.87
N LYS A 550 28.23 13.99 30.05
CA LYS A 550 29.34 13.32 29.36
C LYS A 550 30.33 12.74 30.37
N PRO A 551 30.64 11.41 30.30
CA PRO A 551 31.60 10.82 31.22
C PRO A 551 32.98 11.48 31.07
N GLU A 552 33.56 11.97 32.18
CA GLU A 552 34.92 12.50 32.19
C GLU A 552 35.89 11.41 31.72
N SER A 553 36.66 11.69 30.69
CA SER A 553 37.64 10.77 30.11
C SER A 553 38.77 10.53 31.10
N SER A 554 38.68 9.45 31.90
CA SER A 554 39.87 8.81 32.46
C SER A 554 40.59 8.09 31.32
N SER A 555 41.77 8.58 31.02
CA SER A 555 42.65 8.04 29.98
C SER A 555 42.87 6.55 30.16
N SER A 556 42.36 5.74 29.25
CA SER A 556 42.97 4.58 28.57
C SER A 556 41.87 3.65 28.04
N ASP A 557 42.09 3.31 26.79
CA ASP A 557 41.49 2.24 25.98
C ASP A 557 40.30 2.61 25.07
N THR A 558 40.72 2.86 23.85
CA THR A 558 39.95 2.90 22.61
C THR A 558 39.18 1.60 22.42
N SER A 559 37.86 1.66 22.51
CA SER A 559 36.99 0.73 21.80
C SER A 559 35.81 1.51 21.27
N SER A 560 35.85 1.75 19.97
CA SER A 560 34.83 2.41 19.17
C SER A 560 33.51 1.66 19.23
N PHE A 561 32.47 2.31 19.72
CA PHE A 561 31.08 1.91 19.53
C PHE A 561 30.65 2.32 18.11
N THR A 562 30.42 1.36 17.25
CA THR A 562 29.72 1.56 15.97
C THR A 562 28.94 0.30 15.64
N ALA A 563 27.71 0.26 16.09
CA ALA A 563 26.72 -0.71 15.58
C ALA A 563 25.29 -0.20 15.81
N SER A 564 24.98 1.04 15.43
CA SER A 564 23.62 1.58 15.62
C SER A 564 23.15 2.52 14.52
N GLU A 565 23.82 2.59 13.38
CA GLU A 565 23.36 3.54 12.33
C GLU A 565 22.39 2.94 11.32
N ALA A 566 22.05 1.64 11.40
CA ALA A 566 21.20 0.99 10.39
C ALA A 566 19.74 0.77 10.81
N ILE A 567 19.37 0.97 12.09
CA ILE A 567 18.02 0.64 12.59
C ILE A 567 17.49 1.78 13.47
N SER A 568 16.35 2.33 13.09
CA SER A 568 15.58 3.27 13.92
C SER A 568 14.36 2.55 14.52
N PHE A 569 14.06 2.81 15.78
CA PHE A 569 13.03 2.14 16.55
C PHE A 569 11.77 3.02 16.67
N ILE A 570 10.60 2.41 16.56
CA ILE A 570 9.30 3.05 16.80
C ILE A 570 8.65 2.31 17.97
N ASP A 571 8.26 3.02 19.01
CA ASP A 571 7.49 2.44 20.11
C ASP A 571 5.99 2.48 19.78
N ASP A 572 5.41 1.28 19.60
CA ASP A 572 3.97 1.08 19.49
C ASP A 572 3.41 0.71 20.87
N ASP A 573 2.97 1.68 21.64
CA ASP A 573 2.14 1.43 22.82
C ASP A 573 0.76 2.07 22.62
N SER A 574 -0.13 1.29 22.00
CA SER A 574 -1.58 1.50 22.11
C SER A 574 -2.24 0.18 22.52
N SER A 575 -2.01 -0.26 23.76
CA SER A 575 -2.87 -1.27 24.37
C SER A 575 -4.13 -0.59 24.87
N SER A 576 -5.20 -0.65 24.08
CA SER A 576 -6.55 -0.41 24.56
C SER A 576 -6.92 -1.45 25.62
N SER A 577 -6.96 -1.05 26.89
CA SER A 577 -7.72 -1.76 27.92
C SER A 577 -9.20 -1.46 27.72
N SER A 578 -9.95 -2.46 27.28
CA SER A 578 -11.41 -2.46 27.42
C SER A 578 -11.79 -3.53 28.44
N GLU A 579 -12.42 -3.10 29.52
CA GLU A 579 -13.39 -3.94 30.25
C GLU A 579 -14.65 -4.12 29.41
#